data_3350c0f4e71197832d353b7f03daf2ce
#
_entry.id   3350c0f4e71197832d353b7f03daf2ce
#
_cell.length_a   1.000
_cell.length_b   1.000
_cell.length_c   1.000
_cell.angle_alpha   90.00
_cell.angle_beta   90.00
_cell.angle_gamma   90.00
#
_symmetry.space_group_name_H-M   'P 1'
#
loop_
_entity.id
_entity.type
_entity.pdbx_description
1 polymer ?
#
loop_
_entity_poly.entity_id
_entity_poly.type
_entity_poly.pdbx_seq_one_letter_code
_entity_poly.pdbx_strand_id
1 'polypeptide(L)'
;IASHLSSGLDSSTVTAIAARQLAARNAGLLAYTAVPREGFAGPVPHWRHADEGPGARALAARFPNIEHIFIRPDGTSPIDNLREDVETLDRAPLNPCNQVWYNAINVDACQRGVRVLLTGGLGNLTISHDGTSYLAGLLGRGHWITWWREVQAWKRRRPQLRWRRLLEHSLAPYLPTTLWVALEKHRGRSWKVTDSIAIHPAFMARMQTIKRAQKIHWDFSYQPWADGRRMRITSLTRIDSGDYYAAFNAMGLEQRDPTADRRLLEFCLAVPESQYWHEGQPRWLLHRLMGDVLPPEILRARTRGLQSADWYEATGQALPRLREELTQLMAHGSAGDYLDLEAMRRALEDWPESGWETFEIEQTYRLKLLRGLAVGTFIRYTYGRNT
;
A
#
# COMPACT_ATOMS: atom_id res chain seq x y z
N ILE A 1 8.05 -21.21 -9.49
CA ILE A 1 8.16 -19.78 -9.22
C ILE A 1 6.83 -19.14 -9.59
N ALA A 2 6.38 -18.21 -8.74
CA ALA A 2 5.22 -17.39 -9.02
C ALA A 2 5.52 -15.90 -8.84
N SER A 3 4.59 -15.04 -9.26
CA SER A 3 4.66 -13.58 -9.11
C SER A 3 3.29 -13.00 -8.77
N HIS A 4 3.25 -12.02 -7.88
CA HIS A 4 2.09 -11.14 -7.79
C HIS A 4 2.02 -10.29 -9.05
N LEU A 5 0.89 -10.29 -9.70
CA LEU A 5 0.61 -9.48 -10.88
C LEU A 5 -0.61 -8.61 -10.62
N SER A 6 -0.43 -7.31 -10.59
CA SER A 6 -1.52 -6.34 -10.59
C SER A 6 -1.47 -5.51 -11.87
N SER A 7 -2.41 -4.60 -12.04
CA SER A 7 -2.32 -3.60 -13.11
C SER A 7 -1.30 -2.49 -12.81
N GLY A 8 -0.59 -2.57 -11.68
CA GLY A 8 0.44 -1.62 -11.26
C GLY A 8 1.75 -1.81 -12.02
N LEU A 9 2.49 -0.72 -12.19
CA LEU A 9 3.77 -0.71 -12.93
C LEU A 9 4.83 -1.62 -12.30
N ASP A 10 4.88 -1.70 -10.97
CA ASP A 10 5.93 -2.41 -10.23
C ASP A 10 5.81 -3.92 -10.37
N SER A 11 4.67 -4.46 -9.97
CA SER A 11 4.38 -5.89 -10.10
C SER A 11 4.42 -6.36 -11.55
N SER A 12 3.91 -5.55 -12.48
CA SER A 12 3.95 -5.85 -13.92
C SER A 12 5.38 -5.89 -14.44
N THR A 13 6.26 -5.00 -13.99
CA THR A 13 7.68 -5.01 -14.36
C THR A 13 8.38 -6.25 -13.85
N VAL A 14 8.19 -6.59 -12.56
CA VAL A 14 8.77 -7.80 -11.96
C VAL A 14 8.30 -9.04 -12.69
N THR A 15 6.99 -9.17 -12.93
CA THR A 15 6.40 -10.31 -13.64
C THR A 15 6.92 -10.43 -15.07
N ALA A 16 6.97 -9.33 -15.83
CA ALA A 16 7.45 -9.34 -17.22
C ALA A 16 8.94 -9.75 -17.31
N ILE A 17 9.77 -9.23 -16.43
CA ILE A 17 11.20 -9.60 -16.39
C ILE A 17 11.36 -11.08 -15.99
N ALA A 18 10.63 -11.53 -14.99
CA ALA A 18 10.63 -12.93 -14.56
C ALA A 18 10.18 -13.86 -15.69
N ALA A 19 9.09 -13.53 -16.38
CA ALA A 19 8.60 -14.30 -17.52
C ALA A 19 9.64 -14.42 -18.63
N ARG A 20 10.30 -13.32 -19.00
CA ARG A 20 11.39 -13.33 -20.02
C ARG A 20 12.56 -14.20 -19.59
N GLN A 21 13.00 -14.09 -18.35
CA GLN A 21 14.11 -14.88 -17.81
C GLN A 21 13.79 -16.37 -17.77
N LEU A 22 12.56 -16.73 -17.40
CA LEU A 22 12.09 -18.12 -17.36
C LEU A 22 11.88 -18.68 -18.76
N ALA A 23 11.35 -17.90 -19.71
CA ALA A 23 11.21 -18.30 -21.10
C ALA A 23 12.56 -18.68 -21.73
N ALA A 24 13.63 -17.94 -21.44
CA ALA A 24 14.99 -18.28 -21.88
C ALA A 24 15.51 -19.62 -21.33
N ARG A 25 14.83 -20.17 -20.32
CA ARG A 25 15.13 -21.48 -19.70
C ARG A 25 14.04 -22.53 -20.00
N ASN A 26 13.14 -22.25 -20.94
CA ASN A 26 11.97 -23.07 -21.24
C ASN A 26 11.08 -23.37 -20.02
N ALA A 27 10.96 -22.40 -19.10
CA ALA A 27 10.20 -22.53 -17.85
C ALA A 27 9.01 -21.58 -17.81
N GLY A 28 7.94 -22.04 -17.14
CA GLY A 28 6.73 -21.25 -16.91
C GLY A 28 6.78 -20.36 -15.67
N LEU A 29 5.89 -19.40 -15.60
CA LEU A 29 5.66 -18.52 -14.47
C LEU A 29 4.17 -18.53 -14.11
N LEU A 30 3.82 -18.81 -12.85
CA LEU A 30 2.48 -18.56 -12.34
C LEU A 30 2.37 -17.08 -11.97
N ALA A 31 1.30 -16.40 -12.41
CA ALA A 31 1.07 -15.01 -12.08
C ALA A 31 -0.30 -14.85 -11.40
N TYR A 32 -0.29 -14.36 -10.15
CA TYR A 32 -1.47 -14.22 -9.33
C TYR A 32 -1.99 -12.79 -9.32
N THR A 33 -3.29 -12.63 -9.61
CA THR A 33 -3.98 -11.34 -9.48
C THR A 33 -5.16 -11.49 -8.53
N ALA A 34 -5.14 -10.75 -7.43
CA ALA A 34 -6.30 -10.60 -6.58
C ALA A 34 -7.30 -9.65 -7.22
N VAL A 35 -8.53 -10.10 -7.34
CA VAL A 35 -9.65 -9.33 -7.91
C VAL A 35 -10.85 -9.39 -6.97
N PRO A 36 -11.76 -8.39 -6.99
CA PRO A 36 -12.95 -8.44 -6.17
C PRO A 36 -13.86 -9.61 -6.60
N ARG A 37 -14.88 -9.87 -5.80
CA ARG A 37 -15.91 -10.86 -6.14
C ARG A 37 -16.48 -10.61 -7.54
N GLU A 38 -17.00 -11.66 -8.16
CA GLU A 38 -17.62 -11.55 -9.46
C GLU A 38 -18.82 -10.59 -9.46
N GLY A 39 -18.91 -9.74 -10.48
CA GLY A 39 -19.97 -8.74 -10.60
C GLY A 39 -19.89 -7.59 -9.61
N PHE A 40 -18.75 -7.40 -8.90
CA PHE A 40 -18.59 -6.23 -8.05
C PHE A 40 -18.66 -4.93 -8.85
N ALA A 41 -19.61 -4.08 -8.48
CA ALA A 41 -19.83 -2.74 -9.06
C ALA A 41 -19.95 -1.66 -7.95
N GLY A 42 -19.43 -1.96 -6.76
CA GLY A 42 -19.49 -1.05 -5.62
C GLY A 42 -18.65 0.20 -5.80
N PRO A 43 -18.91 1.24 -4.99
CA PRO A 43 -18.23 2.52 -5.10
C PRO A 43 -16.75 2.41 -4.75
N VAL A 44 -15.90 3.07 -5.54
CA VAL A 44 -14.47 3.23 -5.27
C VAL A 44 -14.07 4.68 -5.50
N PRO A 45 -13.01 5.18 -4.82
CA PRO A 45 -12.53 6.53 -5.05
C PRO A 45 -12.25 6.80 -6.53
N HIS A 46 -12.59 7.97 -7.05
CA HIS A 46 -12.49 8.31 -8.49
C HIS A 46 -11.06 8.18 -9.09
N TRP A 47 -10.03 8.13 -8.26
CA TRP A 47 -8.63 7.88 -8.69
C TRP A 47 -8.22 6.41 -8.58
N ARG A 48 -9.16 5.53 -8.24
CA ARG A 48 -8.97 4.08 -8.13
C ARG A 48 -9.84 3.35 -9.13
N HIS A 49 -9.51 2.12 -9.38
CA HIS A 49 -10.38 1.13 -10.02
C HIS A 49 -10.42 -0.14 -9.15
N ALA A 50 -11.55 -0.80 -9.11
CA ALA A 50 -11.76 -1.97 -8.25
C ALA A 50 -11.08 -3.22 -8.79
N ASP A 51 -11.17 -3.45 -10.10
CA ASP A 51 -10.67 -4.67 -10.74
C ASP A 51 -9.36 -4.41 -11.47
N GLU A 52 -8.30 -5.04 -11.00
CA GLU A 52 -6.97 -5.02 -11.63
C GLU A 52 -6.81 -6.10 -12.72
N GLY A 53 -7.78 -6.98 -12.86
CA GLY A 53 -7.76 -8.11 -13.79
C GLY A 53 -7.54 -7.74 -15.25
N PRO A 54 -8.21 -6.72 -15.82
CA PRO A 54 -8.02 -6.35 -17.22
C PRO A 54 -6.57 -5.98 -17.58
N GLY A 55 -5.92 -5.15 -16.78
CA GLY A 55 -4.51 -4.77 -16.99
C GLY A 55 -3.55 -5.94 -16.80
N ALA A 56 -3.78 -6.75 -15.77
CA ALA A 56 -3.00 -7.95 -15.51
C ALA A 56 -3.12 -8.98 -16.63
N ARG A 57 -4.34 -9.19 -17.16
CA ARG A 57 -4.60 -10.07 -18.31
C ARG A 57 -3.90 -9.58 -19.57
N ALA A 58 -3.91 -8.26 -19.82
CA ALA A 58 -3.23 -7.68 -20.96
C ALA A 58 -1.71 -7.92 -20.91
N LEU A 59 -1.10 -7.91 -19.71
CA LEU A 59 0.31 -8.28 -19.57
C LEU A 59 0.53 -9.78 -19.79
N ALA A 60 -0.24 -10.62 -19.12
CA ALA A 60 -0.11 -12.08 -19.24
C ALA A 60 -0.20 -12.54 -20.69
N ALA A 61 -1.09 -11.96 -21.49
CA ALA A 61 -1.25 -12.27 -22.90
C ALA A 61 -0.01 -11.98 -23.77
N ARG A 62 0.95 -11.17 -23.28
CA ARG A 62 2.22 -10.89 -23.99
C ARG A 62 3.28 -11.97 -23.78
N PHE A 63 3.10 -12.86 -22.82
CA PHE A 63 4.09 -13.85 -22.42
C PHE A 63 3.46 -15.25 -22.40
N PRO A 64 3.67 -16.07 -23.45
CA PRO A 64 3.04 -17.39 -23.57
C PRO A 64 3.39 -18.36 -22.43
N ASN A 65 4.46 -18.09 -21.71
CA ASN A 65 4.91 -18.88 -20.57
C ASN A 65 4.33 -18.42 -19.22
N ILE A 66 3.37 -17.49 -19.22
CA ILE A 66 2.64 -17.10 -18.01
C ILE A 66 1.32 -17.89 -17.93
N GLU A 67 1.14 -18.64 -16.86
CA GLU A 67 -0.15 -19.13 -16.40
C GLU A 67 -0.74 -18.08 -15.44
N HIS A 68 -1.83 -17.42 -15.86
CA HIS A 68 -2.45 -16.34 -15.11
C HIS A 68 -3.61 -16.83 -14.25
N ILE A 69 -3.53 -16.61 -12.95
CA ILE A 69 -4.49 -17.10 -11.96
C ILE A 69 -5.16 -15.90 -11.27
N PHE A 70 -6.48 -15.89 -11.28
CA PHE A 70 -7.27 -14.93 -10.51
C PHE A 70 -7.64 -15.51 -9.15
N ILE A 71 -7.37 -14.75 -8.10
CA ILE A 71 -7.77 -15.07 -6.73
C ILE A 71 -8.93 -14.16 -6.33
N ARG A 72 -10.04 -14.81 -5.95
CA ARG A 72 -11.24 -14.17 -5.40
C ARG A 72 -11.52 -14.76 -4.03
N PRO A 73 -11.16 -14.07 -2.95
CA PRO A 73 -11.44 -14.57 -1.61
C PRO A 73 -12.89 -14.28 -1.21
N ASP A 74 -13.83 -14.77 -2.02
CA ASP A 74 -15.27 -14.51 -1.91
C ASP A 74 -15.81 -14.84 -0.51
N GLY A 75 -16.49 -13.88 0.12
CA GLY A 75 -17.12 -14.05 1.42
C GLY A 75 -16.15 -14.08 2.63
N THR A 76 -14.86 -14.05 2.41
CA THR A 76 -13.87 -14.05 3.51
C THR A 76 -13.74 -12.66 4.12
N SER A 77 -14.10 -12.54 5.39
CA SER A 77 -13.94 -11.30 6.13
C SER A 77 -12.49 -11.08 6.60
N PRO A 78 -12.05 -9.82 6.70
CA PRO A 78 -10.74 -9.49 7.27
C PRO A 78 -10.47 -9.98 8.68
N ILE A 79 -11.51 -10.44 9.41
CA ILE A 79 -11.35 -10.97 10.76
C ILE A 79 -11.34 -12.50 10.84
N ASP A 80 -11.62 -13.19 9.72
CA ASP A 80 -11.79 -14.65 9.75
C ASP A 80 -10.53 -15.40 10.17
N ASN A 81 -9.37 -14.92 9.75
CA ASN A 81 -8.08 -15.54 9.99
C ASN A 81 -7.18 -14.74 10.94
N LEU A 82 -7.72 -13.72 11.65
CA LEU A 82 -6.87 -12.82 12.47
C LEU A 82 -6.01 -13.57 13.49
N ARG A 83 -6.50 -14.62 14.09
CA ARG A 83 -5.73 -15.41 15.06
C ARG A 83 -4.57 -16.13 14.38
N GLU A 84 -4.84 -16.82 13.28
CA GLU A 84 -3.81 -17.53 12.50
C GLU A 84 -2.79 -16.56 11.93
N ASP A 85 -3.24 -15.40 11.48
CA ASP A 85 -2.37 -14.33 11.00
C ASP A 85 -1.43 -13.84 12.10
N VAL A 86 -1.96 -13.59 13.30
CA VAL A 86 -1.17 -13.18 14.47
C VAL A 86 -0.15 -14.25 14.85
N GLU A 87 -0.55 -15.51 14.87
CA GLU A 87 0.32 -16.65 15.19
C GLU A 87 1.44 -16.81 14.14
N THR A 88 1.10 -16.66 12.86
CA THR A 88 2.04 -16.79 11.75
C THR A 88 3.02 -15.62 11.67
N LEU A 89 2.52 -14.39 11.86
CA LEU A 89 3.30 -13.17 11.74
C LEU A 89 4.04 -12.78 13.03
N ASP A 90 3.70 -13.39 14.17
CA ASP A 90 4.10 -12.98 15.53
C ASP A 90 3.84 -11.49 15.81
N ARG A 91 2.85 -10.95 15.12
CA ARG A 91 2.38 -9.56 15.26
C ARG A 91 0.99 -9.38 14.65
N ALA A 92 0.34 -8.24 14.96
CA ALA A 92 -0.89 -7.87 14.29
C ALA A 92 -0.65 -7.52 12.81
N PRO A 93 -1.46 -8.05 11.86
CA PRO A 93 -1.38 -7.66 10.46
C PRO A 93 -1.69 -6.16 10.29
N LEU A 94 -0.85 -5.45 9.54
CA LEU A 94 -0.99 -3.99 9.33
C LEU A 94 -2.17 -3.63 8.44
N ASN A 95 -2.61 -4.55 7.58
CA ASN A 95 -3.76 -4.36 6.70
C ASN A 95 -4.56 -5.65 6.59
N PRO A 96 -5.48 -5.91 7.54
CA PRO A 96 -6.28 -7.14 7.56
C PRO A 96 -7.05 -7.39 6.25
N CYS A 97 -7.53 -6.33 5.58
CA CYS A 97 -8.21 -6.49 4.29
C CYS A 97 -7.29 -7.06 3.21
N ASN A 98 -6.03 -6.65 3.20
CA ASN A 98 -5.09 -7.19 2.23
C ASN A 98 -4.58 -8.57 2.64
N GLN A 99 -4.54 -8.87 3.93
CA GLN A 99 -4.12 -10.18 4.41
C GLN A 99 -4.98 -11.30 3.83
N VAL A 100 -6.27 -11.06 3.63
CA VAL A 100 -7.21 -12.03 3.04
C VAL A 100 -6.72 -12.57 1.70
N TRP A 101 -6.41 -11.69 0.74
CA TRP A 101 -5.95 -12.14 -0.57
C TRP A 101 -4.49 -12.61 -0.55
N TYR A 102 -3.65 -12.06 0.35
CA TYR A 102 -2.30 -12.58 0.55
C TYR A 102 -2.33 -14.05 0.98
N ASN A 103 -3.14 -14.38 1.98
CA ASN A 103 -3.30 -15.74 2.46
C ASN A 103 -3.83 -16.66 1.37
N ALA A 104 -4.86 -16.23 0.62
CA ALA A 104 -5.44 -17.02 -0.46
C ALA A 104 -4.41 -17.31 -1.58
N ILE A 105 -3.58 -16.32 -1.97
CA ILE A 105 -2.49 -16.53 -2.93
C ILE A 105 -1.44 -17.50 -2.37
N ASN A 106 -1.03 -17.31 -1.11
CA ASN A 106 0.00 -18.16 -0.49
C ASN A 106 -0.46 -19.62 -0.44
N VAL A 107 -1.72 -19.87 -0.05
CA VAL A 107 -2.30 -21.23 0.00
C VAL A 107 -2.33 -21.87 -1.38
N ASP A 108 -2.88 -21.19 -2.40
CA ASP A 108 -2.94 -21.74 -3.76
C ASP A 108 -1.53 -21.97 -4.34
N ALA A 109 -0.61 -21.03 -4.13
CA ALA A 109 0.78 -21.17 -4.56
C ALA A 109 1.45 -22.40 -3.93
N CYS A 110 1.27 -22.62 -2.63
CA CYS A 110 1.81 -23.79 -1.94
C CYS A 110 1.20 -25.10 -2.46
N GLN A 111 -0.12 -25.14 -2.68
CA GLN A 111 -0.80 -26.31 -3.23
C GLN A 111 -0.30 -26.68 -4.64
N ARG A 112 0.13 -25.68 -5.42
CA ARG A 112 0.76 -25.86 -6.75
C ARG A 112 2.26 -26.11 -6.69
N GLY A 113 2.83 -26.30 -5.50
CA GLY A 113 4.26 -26.58 -5.33
C GLY A 113 5.19 -25.37 -5.57
N VAL A 114 4.66 -24.15 -5.54
CA VAL A 114 5.49 -22.94 -5.62
C VAL A 114 6.37 -22.83 -4.38
N ARG A 115 7.65 -22.49 -4.58
CA ARG A 115 8.61 -22.26 -3.50
C ARG A 115 9.05 -20.81 -3.39
N VAL A 116 8.90 -20.04 -4.47
CA VAL A 116 9.28 -18.62 -4.50
C VAL A 116 8.17 -17.81 -5.13
N LEU A 117 7.71 -16.79 -4.40
CA LEU A 117 6.70 -15.83 -4.83
C LEU A 117 7.34 -14.43 -4.94
N LEU A 118 7.36 -13.89 -6.15
CA LEU A 118 7.92 -12.57 -6.44
C LEU A 118 6.90 -11.47 -6.17
N THR A 119 7.34 -10.38 -5.57
CA THR A 119 6.52 -9.18 -5.31
C THR A 119 7.21 -7.92 -5.87
N GLY A 120 6.53 -6.79 -5.87
CA GLY A 120 7.07 -5.49 -6.31
C GLY A 120 6.79 -4.38 -5.29
N GLY A 121 6.83 -4.70 -4.00
CA GLY A 121 6.37 -3.81 -2.93
C GLY A 121 7.12 -2.49 -2.82
N LEU A 122 8.45 -2.47 -3.07
CA LEU A 122 9.27 -1.27 -3.00
C LEU A 122 9.49 -0.56 -4.34
N GLY A 123 8.85 -1.00 -5.41
CA GLY A 123 9.01 -0.41 -6.74
C GLY A 123 8.81 1.10 -6.80
N ASN A 124 7.84 1.63 -6.08
CA ASN A 124 7.59 3.08 -5.97
C ASN A 124 8.77 3.89 -5.39
N LEU A 125 9.65 3.27 -4.65
CA LEU A 125 10.86 3.89 -4.09
C LEU A 125 12.10 3.64 -4.95
N THR A 126 12.00 2.74 -5.91
CA THR A 126 13.09 2.32 -6.79
C THR A 126 12.76 2.58 -8.26
N ILE A 127 12.40 1.55 -8.99
CA ILE A 127 12.25 1.57 -10.45
C ILE A 127 11.15 2.49 -10.96
N SER A 128 10.06 2.63 -10.21
CA SER A 128 8.92 3.48 -10.60
C SER A 128 8.77 4.74 -9.75
N HIS A 129 9.87 5.20 -9.13
CA HIS A 129 9.89 6.50 -8.45
C HIS A 129 9.35 7.59 -9.37
N ASP A 130 8.46 8.43 -8.86
CA ASP A 130 7.73 9.39 -9.70
C ASP A 130 8.55 10.61 -10.12
N GLY A 131 9.65 10.91 -9.43
CA GLY A 131 10.53 12.02 -9.73
C GLY A 131 9.95 13.41 -9.45
N THR A 132 8.82 13.52 -8.74
CA THR A 132 8.20 14.84 -8.44
C THR A 132 9.10 15.76 -7.64
N SER A 133 10.01 15.23 -6.83
CA SER A 133 11.06 15.96 -6.09
C SER A 133 12.00 16.76 -7.03
N TYR A 134 12.10 16.37 -8.30
CA TYR A 134 12.86 17.13 -9.31
C TYR A 134 12.38 18.57 -9.44
N LEU A 135 11.05 18.80 -9.41
CA LEU A 135 10.48 20.15 -9.51
C LEU A 135 10.90 21.04 -8.35
N ALA A 136 10.86 20.55 -7.12
CA ALA A 136 11.37 21.26 -5.96
C ALA A 136 12.88 21.49 -6.09
N GLY A 137 13.63 20.48 -6.48
CA GLY A 137 15.07 20.58 -6.71
C GLY A 137 15.47 21.64 -7.75
N LEU A 138 14.69 21.82 -8.81
CA LEU A 138 14.90 22.90 -9.79
C LEU A 138 14.73 24.28 -9.17
N LEU A 139 13.67 24.47 -8.36
CA LEU A 139 13.44 25.75 -7.67
C LEU A 139 14.56 26.06 -6.68
N GLY A 140 14.93 25.09 -5.84
CA GLY A 140 16.00 25.27 -4.85
C GLY A 140 17.37 25.59 -5.42
N ARG A 141 17.64 25.18 -6.66
CA ARG A 141 18.87 25.52 -7.41
C ARG A 141 18.76 26.75 -8.29
N GLY A 142 17.63 27.47 -8.29
CA GLY A 142 17.42 28.67 -9.11
C GLY A 142 17.18 28.39 -10.59
N HIS A 143 16.87 27.16 -10.99
CA HIS A 143 16.60 26.80 -12.39
C HIS A 143 15.14 27.11 -12.80
N TRP A 144 14.70 28.37 -12.64
CA TRP A 144 13.31 28.82 -12.81
C TRP A 144 12.75 28.57 -14.19
N ILE A 145 13.55 28.75 -15.25
CA ILE A 145 13.11 28.55 -16.64
C ILE A 145 12.84 27.07 -16.90
N THR A 146 13.74 26.19 -16.48
CA THR A 146 13.56 24.75 -16.62
C THR A 146 12.35 24.28 -15.79
N TRP A 147 12.23 24.75 -14.55
CA TRP A 147 11.07 24.46 -13.71
C TRP A 147 9.76 24.84 -14.39
N TRP A 148 9.68 26.07 -14.94
CA TRP A 148 8.48 26.53 -15.63
C TRP A 148 8.13 25.67 -16.84
N ARG A 149 9.14 25.31 -17.66
CA ARG A 149 8.95 24.44 -18.83
C ARG A 149 8.42 23.06 -18.42
N GLU A 150 8.95 22.45 -17.35
CA GLU A 150 8.51 21.17 -16.82
C GLU A 150 7.09 21.22 -16.25
N VAL A 151 6.75 22.27 -15.50
CA VAL A 151 5.41 22.49 -14.98
C VAL A 151 4.39 22.66 -16.11
N GLN A 152 4.72 23.46 -17.13
CA GLN A 152 3.87 23.63 -18.32
C GLN A 152 3.70 22.32 -19.09
N ALA A 153 4.76 21.55 -19.27
CA ALA A 153 4.72 20.24 -19.91
C ALA A 153 3.80 19.27 -19.11
N TRP A 154 3.93 19.28 -17.79
CA TRP A 154 3.06 18.46 -16.93
C TRP A 154 1.58 18.89 -17.04
N LYS A 155 1.31 20.18 -17.05
CA LYS A 155 -0.05 20.72 -17.23
C LYS A 155 -0.63 20.33 -18.60
N ARG A 156 0.16 20.37 -19.67
CA ARG A 156 -0.28 19.91 -21.00
C ARG A 156 -0.63 18.42 -21.03
N ARG A 157 0.17 17.58 -20.37
CA ARG A 157 -0.10 16.12 -20.28
C ARG A 157 -1.30 15.79 -19.41
N ARG A 158 -1.59 16.63 -18.40
CA ARG A 158 -2.69 16.44 -17.43
C ARG A 158 -3.48 17.75 -17.28
N PRO A 159 -4.34 18.09 -18.23
CA PRO A 159 -5.12 19.36 -18.22
C PRO A 159 -5.98 19.52 -16.97
N GLN A 160 -6.49 18.41 -16.40
CA GLN A 160 -7.30 18.39 -15.17
C GLN A 160 -6.51 18.73 -13.91
N LEU A 161 -5.17 18.72 -13.96
CA LEU A 161 -4.33 18.99 -12.79
C LEU A 161 -4.43 20.49 -12.43
N ARG A 162 -4.84 20.78 -11.19
CA ARG A 162 -4.97 22.17 -10.71
C ARG A 162 -3.60 22.78 -10.47
N TRP A 163 -3.39 24.03 -10.83
CA TRP A 163 -2.17 24.80 -10.60
C TRP A 163 -1.67 24.72 -9.16
N ARG A 164 -2.60 24.78 -8.21
CA ARG A 164 -2.29 24.63 -6.80
C ARG A 164 -1.48 23.35 -6.51
N ARG A 165 -1.83 22.22 -7.11
CA ARG A 165 -1.11 20.94 -6.92
C ARG A 165 0.30 20.97 -7.53
N LEU A 166 0.46 21.64 -8.66
CA LEU A 166 1.76 21.85 -9.27
C LEU A 166 2.68 22.65 -8.35
N LEU A 167 2.16 23.74 -7.76
CA LEU A 167 2.88 24.55 -6.79
C LEU A 167 3.15 23.80 -5.48
N GLU A 168 2.22 22.98 -5.01
CA GLU A 168 2.43 22.14 -3.83
C GLU A 168 3.65 21.23 -3.98
N HIS A 169 3.77 20.49 -5.07
CA HIS A 169 4.95 19.63 -5.31
C HIS A 169 6.26 20.40 -5.41
N SER A 170 6.21 21.66 -5.81
CA SER A 170 7.39 22.49 -5.99
C SER A 170 7.79 23.23 -4.71
N LEU A 171 6.84 23.73 -3.92
CA LEU A 171 7.07 24.64 -2.80
C LEU A 171 6.90 23.98 -1.43
N ALA A 172 6.03 22.98 -1.30
CA ALA A 172 5.79 22.34 -0.01
C ALA A 172 7.05 21.82 0.69
N PRO A 173 8.07 21.28 -0.01
CA PRO A 173 9.31 20.84 0.61
C PRO A 173 10.08 21.95 1.36
N TYR A 174 9.83 23.20 1.03
CA TYR A 174 10.50 24.36 1.62
C TYR A 174 9.68 25.06 2.71
N LEU A 175 8.42 24.64 2.90
CA LEU A 175 7.59 25.23 3.94
C LEU A 175 7.95 24.68 5.32
N PRO A 176 7.92 25.52 6.39
CA PRO A 176 7.92 25.00 7.75
C PRO A 176 6.72 24.04 7.95
N THR A 177 6.95 22.90 8.62
CA THR A 177 5.91 21.88 8.85
C THR A 177 4.69 22.45 9.56
N THR A 178 4.88 23.40 10.48
CA THR A 178 3.78 24.10 11.18
C THR A 178 2.88 24.83 10.20
N LEU A 179 3.47 25.55 9.22
CA LEU A 179 2.73 26.26 8.18
C LEU A 179 2.03 25.27 7.23
N TRP A 180 2.71 24.18 6.85
CA TRP A 180 2.11 23.13 6.04
C TRP A 180 0.87 22.54 6.71
N VAL A 181 0.98 22.13 7.97
CA VAL A 181 -0.13 21.56 8.75
C VAL A 181 -1.28 22.58 8.88
N ALA A 182 -0.99 23.86 9.10
CA ALA A 182 -2.02 24.90 9.15
C ALA A 182 -2.75 25.07 7.82
N LEU A 183 -2.02 25.03 6.70
CA LEU A 183 -2.60 25.08 5.35
C LEU A 183 -3.48 23.86 5.04
N GLU A 184 -3.06 22.67 5.41
CA GLU A 184 -3.84 21.45 5.22
C GLU A 184 -5.10 21.45 6.10
N LYS A 185 -4.99 21.93 7.32
CA LYS A 185 -6.16 22.13 8.20
C LYS A 185 -7.17 23.11 7.61
N HIS A 186 -6.72 24.24 7.08
CA HIS A 186 -7.59 25.23 6.41
C HIS A 186 -8.28 24.66 5.17
N ARG A 187 -7.69 23.64 4.54
CA ARG A 187 -8.24 22.92 3.37
C ARG A 187 -9.17 21.77 3.72
N GLY A 188 -9.51 21.60 5.00
CA GLY A 188 -10.31 20.47 5.47
C GLY A 188 -9.58 19.13 5.46
N ARG A 189 -8.25 19.14 5.31
CA ARG A 189 -7.42 17.95 5.30
C ARG A 189 -6.66 17.77 6.62
N SER A 190 -7.25 18.14 7.72
CA SER A 190 -6.59 17.94 9.02
C SER A 190 -6.61 16.46 9.37
N TRP A 191 -5.44 15.86 9.29
CA TRP A 191 -5.22 14.52 9.77
C TRP A 191 -4.84 14.56 11.24
N LYS A 192 -5.65 13.98 12.06
CA LYS A 192 -5.16 13.53 13.36
C LYS A 192 -4.77 12.07 13.18
N VAL A 193 -3.58 11.70 13.63
CA VAL A 193 -3.13 10.30 13.65
C VAL A 193 -4.20 9.39 14.26
N THR A 194 -4.90 9.90 15.28
CA THR A 194 -6.02 9.22 15.97
C THR A 194 -7.23 8.91 15.07
N ASP A 195 -7.35 9.53 13.90
CA ASP A 195 -8.48 9.27 13.00
C ASP A 195 -8.31 7.91 12.28
N SER A 196 -7.07 7.47 12.08
CA SER A 196 -6.71 6.25 11.36
C SER A 196 -6.13 5.13 12.23
N ILE A 197 -5.96 5.35 13.53
CA ILE A 197 -5.41 4.36 14.47
C ILE A 197 -6.31 4.22 15.70
N ALA A 198 -6.40 3.00 16.22
CA ALA A 198 -7.16 2.70 17.44
C ALA A 198 -6.30 2.73 18.72
N ILE A 199 -5.13 3.35 18.68
CA ILE A 199 -4.26 3.46 19.87
C ILE A 199 -4.91 4.40 20.88
N HIS A 200 -5.00 3.97 22.15
CA HIS A 200 -5.54 4.81 23.20
C HIS A 200 -4.72 6.10 23.38
N PRO A 201 -5.34 7.29 23.42
CA PRO A 201 -4.61 8.57 23.45
C PRO A 201 -3.64 8.70 24.61
N ALA A 202 -4.00 8.20 25.81
CA ALA A 202 -3.11 8.23 26.98
C ALA A 202 -1.89 7.32 26.80
N PHE A 203 -2.06 6.14 26.18
CA PHE A 203 -0.95 5.26 25.83
C PHE A 203 -0.02 5.92 24.81
N MET A 204 -0.58 6.51 23.77
CA MET A 204 0.19 7.24 22.75
C MET A 204 1.01 8.38 23.36
N ALA A 205 0.43 9.14 24.29
CA ALA A 205 1.13 10.21 25.01
C ALA A 205 2.25 9.65 25.91
N ARG A 206 1.97 8.62 26.72
CA ARG A 206 2.92 7.94 27.59
C ARG A 206 4.12 7.40 26.82
N MET A 207 3.87 6.76 25.68
CA MET A 207 4.91 6.19 24.82
C MET A 207 5.61 7.21 23.94
N GLN A 208 5.17 8.47 23.94
CA GLN A 208 5.69 9.53 23.07
C GLN A 208 5.73 9.11 21.59
N THR A 209 4.67 8.43 21.15
CA THR A 209 4.62 7.75 19.84
C THR A 209 4.98 8.67 18.69
N ILE A 210 4.47 9.92 18.68
CA ILE A 210 4.78 10.91 17.64
C ILE A 210 6.28 11.26 17.64
N LYS A 211 6.88 11.51 18.82
CA LYS A 211 8.32 11.82 18.91
C LYS A 211 9.19 10.64 18.48
N ARG A 212 8.78 9.41 18.81
CA ARG A 212 9.49 8.20 18.36
C ARG A 212 9.40 8.03 16.84
N ALA A 213 8.24 8.25 16.27
CA ALA A 213 8.03 8.21 14.82
C ALA A 213 8.92 9.23 14.10
N GLN A 214 8.98 10.47 14.60
CA GLN A 214 9.85 11.51 14.04
C GLN A 214 11.34 11.13 14.08
N LYS A 215 11.82 10.44 15.13
CA LYS A 215 13.20 9.95 15.21
C LYS A 215 13.58 8.95 14.11
N ILE A 216 12.62 8.25 13.57
CA ILE A 216 12.80 7.31 12.44
C ILE A 216 12.33 7.91 11.11
N HIS A 217 12.19 9.24 11.05
CA HIS A 217 11.72 9.96 9.86
C HIS A 217 10.33 9.57 9.39
N TRP A 218 9.49 9.06 10.28
CA TRP A 218 8.09 8.81 9.97
C TRP A 218 7.29 10.07 10.22
N ASP A 219 6.90 10.76 9.14
CA ASP A 219 6.17 12.01 9.20
C ASP A 219 4.67 11.79 8.95
N PHE A 220 3.86 12.16 9.94
CA PHE A 220 2.41 12.10 9.84
C PHE A 220 1.78 13.35 9.18
N SER A 221 2.56 14.37 8.87
CA SER A 221 2.06 15.56 8.18
C SER A 221 1.84 15.34 6.68
N TYR A 222 2.39 14.23 6.15
CA TYR A 222 2.40 13.93 4.71
C TYR A 222 2.95 15.07 3.85
N GLN A 223 3.79 15.91 4.44
CA GLN A 223 4.47 16.96 3.71
C GLN A 223 5.42 16.34 2.67
N PRO A 224 5.39 16.80 1.41
CA PRO A 224 6.41 16.41 0.46
C PRO A 224 7.78 16.91 0.93
N TRP A 225 8.77 16.04 0.98
CA TRP A 225 10.15 16.40 1.32
C TRP A 225 11.06 16.21 0.11
N ALA A 226 12.05 17.08 -0.05
CA ALA A 226 13.03 16.96 -1.12
C ALA A 226 13.79 15.62 -1.04
N ASP A 227 14.17 15.20 0.17
CA ASP A 227 14.83 13.92 0.45
C ASP A 227 13.86 12.81 0.92
N GLY A 228 12.57 13.00 0.72
CA GLY A 228 11.53 12.11 1.25
C GLY A 228 11.69 10.65 0.86
N ARG A 229 12.18 10.39 -0.34
CA ARG A 229 12.50 9.05 -0.83
C ARG A 229 13.60 8.39 0.02
N ARG A 230 14.73 9.07 0.24
CA ARG A 230 15.83 8.57 1.05
C ARG A 230 15.41 8.37 2.50
N MET A 231 14.69 9.32 3.07
CA MET A 231 14.16 9.23 4.43
C MET A 231 13.26 8.01 4.58
N ARG A 232 12.37 7.75 3.61
CA ARG A 232 11.47 6.60 3.64
C ARG A 232 12.20 5.27 3.49
N ILE A 233 13.18 5.17 2.62
CA ILE A 233 14.03 3.99 2.50
C ILE A 233 14.77 3.73 3.82
N THR A 234 15.36 4.76 4.43
CA THR A 234 16.03 4.65 5.74
C THR A 234 15.07 4.21 6.84
N SER A 235 13.82 4.69 6.83
CA SER A 235 12.81 4.23 7.78
C SER A 235 12.48 2.75 7.58
N LEU A 236 12.32 2.31 6.35
CA LEU A 236 12.00 0.91 6.02
C LEU A 236 13.11 -0.06 6.43
N THR A 237 14.39 0.34 6.40
CA THR A 237 15.50 -0.50 6.88
C THR A 237 15.47 -0.77 8.40
N ARG A 238 14.63 -0.04 9.14
CA ARG A 238 14.43 -0.21 10.59
C ARG A 238 13.15 -0.96 10.93
N ILE A 239 12.37 -1.32 9.94
CA ILE A 239 11.15 -2.12 10.11
C ILE A 239 11.55 -3.58 9.98
N ASP A 240 11.03 -4.40 10.89
CA ASP A 240 11.23 -5.82 10.83
C ASP A 240 10.66 -6.40 9.53
N SER A 241 11.47 -7.21 8.86
CA SER A 241 11.10 -7.92 7.63
C SER A 241 10.46 -9.28 7.92
N GLY A 242 10.08 -9.55 9.16
CA GLY A 242 9.53 -10.82 9.60
C GLY A 242 8.37 -11.34 8.77
N ASP A 243 7.55 -10.44 8.21
CA ASP A 243 6.45 -10.84 7.33
C ASP A 243 6.89 -11.65 6.11
N TYR A 244 8.06 -11.34 5.55
CA TYR A 244 8.61 -12.09 4.41
C TYR A 244 9.03 -13.50 4.81
N TYR A 245 9.42 -13.68 6.06
CA TYR A 245 9.82 -14.99 6.59
C TYR A 245 8.66 -15.79 7.18
N ALA A 246 7.58 -15.13 7.54
CA ALA A 246 6.42 -15.79 8.15
C ALA A 246 5.79 -16.83 7.23
N ALA A 247 5.56 -16.49 5.97
CA ALA A 247 5.04 -17.41 4.97
C ALA A 247 6.04 -18.56 4.68
N PHE A 248 7.34 -18.29 4.71
CA PHE A 248 8.36 -19.32 4.56
C PHE A 248 8.35 -20.30 5.74
N ASN A 249 8.32 -19.79 6.96
CA ASN A 249 8.30 -20.61 8.16
C ASN A 249 7.03 -21.46 8.28
N ALA A 250 5.88 -20.88 7.93
CA ALA A 250 4.59 -21.56 8.04
C ALA A 250 4.35 -22.56 6.89
N MET A 251 4.76 -22.24 5.66
CA MET A 251 4.34 -22.95 4.45
C MET A 251 5.50 -23.35 3.53
N GLY A 252 6.74 -22.97 3.81
CA GLY A 252 7.88 -23.18 2.93
C GLY A 252 7.84 -22.31 1.65
N LEU A 253 7.09 -21.20 1.66
CA LEU A 253 6.94 -20.27 0.54
C LEU A 253 7.79 -19.03 0.78
N GLU A 254 8.89 -18.91 0.06
CA GLU A 254 9.78 -17.74 0.15
C GLU A 254 9.21 -16.56 -0.67
N GLN A 255 8.89 -15.46 -0.01
CA GLN A 255 8.54 -14.21 -0.69
C GLN A 255 9.80 -13.40 -0.97
N ARG A 256 9.97 -12.95 -2.21
CA ARG A 256 11.07 -12.10 -2.64
C ARG A 256 10.57 -10.87 -3.35
N ASP A 257 11.10 -9.72 -2.94
CA ASP A 257 10.88 -8.45 -3.64
C ASP A 257 12.16 -8.03 -4.36
N PRO A 258 12.29 -8.27 -5.68
CA PRO A 258 13.44 -7.80 -6.44
C PRO A 258 13.61 -6.29 -6.42
N THR A 259 12.51 -5.53 -6.21
CA THR A 259 12.58 -4.07 -6.13
C THR A 259 13.15 -3.56 -4.80
N ALA A 260 13.28 -4.45 -3.82
CA ALA A 260 13.92 -4.20 -2.53
C ALA A 260 15.39 -4.67 -2.48
N ASP A 261 15.93 -5.25 -3.56
CA ASP A 261 17.33 -5.67 -3.61
C ASP A 261 18.25 -4.47 -3.33
N ARG A 262 19.19 -4.64 -2.41
CA ARG A 262 20.10 -3.58 -1.98
C ARG A 262 20.84 -2.92 -3.15
N ARG A 263 21.33 -3.72 -4.10
CA ARG A 263 22.05 -3.22 -5.28
C ARG A 263 21.16 -2.33 -6.14
N LEU A 264 19.89 -2.72 -6.30
CA LEU A 264 18.90 -1.94 -7.03
C LEU A 264 18.53 -0.65 -6.27
N LEU A 265 18.37 -0.73 -4.96
CA LEU A 265 18.12 0.43 -4.10
C LEU A 265 19.26 1.46 -4.20
N GLU A 266 20.51 1.01 -4.04
CA GLU A 266 21.71 1.86 -4.13
C GLU A 266 21.83 2.47 -5.54
N PHE A 267 21.64 1.69 -6.58
CA PHE A 267 21.61 2.17 -7.96
C PHE A 267 20.54 3.25 -8.17
N CYS A 268 19.30 2.93 -7.78
CA CYS A 268 18.18 3.85 -7.96
C CYS A 268 18.35 5.16 -7.15
N LEU A 269 19.01 5.10 -5.97
CA LEU A 269 19.33 6.31 -5.20
C LEU A 269 20.44 7.15 -5.84
N ALA A 270 21.34 6.53 -6.60
CA ALA A 270 22.40 7.23 -7.34
C ALA A 270 21.92 7.85 -8.65
N VAL A 271 20.79 7.35 -9.21
CA VAL A 271 20.21 7.89 -10.45
C VAL A 271 19.68 9.31 -10.20
N PRO A 272 20.09 10.33 -10.99
CA PRO A 272 19.60 11.70 -10.86
C PRO A 272 18.08 11.79 -11.00
N GLU A 273 17.44 12.67 -10.25
CA GLU A 273 15.97 12.88 -10.28
C GLU A 273 15.46 13.25 -11.68
N SER A 274 16.28 13.91 -12.51
CA SER A 274 15.97 14.21 -13.92
C SER A 274 15.76 12.98 -14.80
N GLN A 275 16.21 11.79 -14.37
CA GLN A 275 15.97 10.54 -15.09
C GLN A 275 14.61 9.92 -14.74
N TYR A 276 14.02 10.30 -13.61
CA TYR A 276 12.66 9.87 -13.21
C TYR A 276 11.58 10.81 -13.72
N TRP A 277 11.97 12.01 -14.16
CA TRP A 277 11.05 13.04 -14.62
C TRP A 277 11.57 13.68 -15.92
N HIS A 278 10.74 13.73 -16.96
CA HIS A 278 11.11 14.33 -18.23
C HIS A 278 9.89 14.91 -18.95
N GLU A 279 9.96 16.17 -19.35
CA GLU A 279 8.90 16.88 -20.07
C GLU A 279 7.51 16.69 -19.44
N GLY A 280 7.42 16.81 -18.11
CA GLY A 280 6.17 16.62 -17.37
C GLY A 280 5.68 15.17 -17.28
N GLN A 281 6.49 14.19 -17.69
CA GLN A 281 6.20 12.76 -17.53
C GLN A 281 6.88 12.24 -16.27
N PRO A 282 6.12 11.89 -15.21
CA PRO A 282 6.65 11.18 -14.04
C PRO A 282 7.00 9.73 -14.39
N ARG A 283 7.86 9.11 -13.57
CA ARG A 283 8.31 7.72 -13.75
C ARG A 283 9.01 7.47 -15.08
N TRP A 284 9.67 8.49 -15.59
CA TRP A 284 10.26 8.46 -16.92
C TRP A 284 11.27 7.33 -17.12
N LEU A 285 12.07 7.01 -16.10
CA LEU A 285 12.99 5.88 -16.14
C LEU A 285 12.28 4.57 -16.51
N LEU A 286 11.17 4.29 -15.83
CA LEU A 286 10.40 3.09 -16.10
C LEU A 286 9.75 3.09 -17.48
N HIS A 287 9.17 4.22 -17.88
CA HIS A 287 8.60 4.36 -19.24
C HIS A 287 9.61 4.09 -20.34
N ARG A 288 10.87 4.54 -20.16
CA ARG A 288 11.95 4.25 -21.11
C ARG A 288 12.35 2.78 -21.14
N LEU A 289 12.46 2.16 -19.97
CA LEU A 289 12.93 0.78 -19.85
C LEU A 289 11.88 -0.25 -20.27
N MET A 290 10.61 0.03 -20.01
CA MET A 290 9.52 -0.93 -20.13
C MET A 290 8.47 -0.53 -21.17
N GLY A 291 8.72 0.53 -21.96
CA GLY A 291 7.75 1.05 -22.92
C GLY A 291 7.32 0.04 -23.99
N ASP A 292 8.24 -0.80 -24.44
CA ASP A 292 7.97 -1.84 -25.43
C ASP A 292 7.53 -3.19 -24.78
N VAL A 293 7.70 -3.30 -23.47
CA VAL A 293 7.45 -4.54 -22.73
C VAL A 293 6.06 -4.55 -22.10
N LEU A 294 5.70 -3.47 -21.39
CA LEU A 294 4.41 -3.37 -20.72
C LEU A 294 3.32 -2.93 -21.69
N PRO A 295 2.09 -3.45 -21.53
CA PRO A 295 0.96 -3.06 -22.37
C PRO A 295 0.54 -1.60 -22.10
N PRO A 296 -0.05 -0.93 -23.12
CA PRO A 296 -0.52 0.46 -22.99
C PRO A 296 -1.52 0.66 -21.84
N GLU A 297 -2.33 -0.34 -21.54
CA GLU A 297 -3.29 -0.34 -20.43
C GLU A 297 -2.62 -0.08 -19.09
N ILE A 298 -1.42 -0.59 -18.90
CA ILE A 298 -0.62 -0.40 -17.68
C ILE A 298 0.18 0.91 -17.76
N LEU A 299 0.89 1.14 -18.88
CA LEU A 299 1.75 2.32 -19.03
C LEU A 299 0.97 3.64 -18.99
N ARG A 300 -0.26 3.65 -19.52
CA ARG A 300 -1.11 4.85 -19.63
C ARG A 300 -2.18 4.92 -18.55
N ALA A 301 -2.20 3.97 -17.61
CA ALA A 301 -3.18 3.96 -16.53
C ALA A 301 -3.20 5.29 -15.77
N ARG A 302 -4.38 5.88 -15.63
CA ARG A 302 -4.60 7.15 -14.91
C ARG A 302 -5.08 6.93 -13.48
N THR A 303 -5.63 5.77 -13.22
CA THR A 303 -6.10 5.31 -11.91
C THR A 303 -5.18 4.21 -11.38
N ARG A 304 -5.22 3.99 -10.07
CA ARG A 304 -4.52 2.89 -9.41
C ARG A 304 -5.52 1.83 -8.97
N GLY A 305 -5.14 0.57 -8.96
CA GLY A 305 -5.94 -0.47 -8.37
C GLY A 305 -6.25 -0.21 -6.90
N LEU A 306 -7.42 -0.63 -6.46
CA LEU A 306 -7.82 -0.69 -5.06
C LEU A 306 -7.89 -2.16 -4.65
N GLN A 307 -6.88 -2.60 -3.95
CA GLN A 307 -6.84 -3.97 -3.43
C GLN A 307 -7.96 -4.18 -2.42
N SER A 308 -8.61 -5.36 -2.47
CA SER A 308 -9.80 -5.66 -1.65
C SER A 308 -10.85 -4.56 -1.76
N ALA A 309 -11.25 -4.21 -2.97
CA ALA A 309 -12.22 -3.14 -3.20
C ALA A 309 -13.59 -3.42 -2.56
N ASP A 310 -13.93 -4.69 -2.44
CA ASP A 310 -15.16 -5.25 -1.87
C ASP A 310 -15.08 -5.57 -0.36
N TRP A 311 -14.01 -5.17 0.32
CA TRP A 311 -13.73 -5.48 1.73
C TRP A 311 -14.90 -5.23 2.67
N TYR A 312 -15.69 -4.18 2.42
CA TYR A 312 -16.79 -3.77 3.29
C TYR A 312 -18.00 -4.70 3.19
N GLU A 313 -18.19 -5.42 2.09
CA GLU A 313 -19.30 -6.35 1.92
C GLU A 313 -19.12 -7.56 2.86
N ALA A 314 -17.98 -8.24 2.79
CA ALA A 314 -17.68 -9.36 3.68
C ALA A 314 -17.57 -8.91 5.14
N THR A 315 -17.04 -7.71 5.39
CA THR A 315 -16.97 -7.12 6.73
C THR A 315 -18.38 -6.84 7.28
N GLY A 316 -19.27 -6.30 6.44
CA GLY A 316 -20.67 -6.05 6.82
C GLY A 316 -21.43 -7.32 7.17
N GLN A 317 -21.21 -8.41 6.43
CA GLN A 317 -21.79 -9.73 6.77
C GLN A 317 -21.25 -10.27 8.10
N ALA A 318 -20.00 -9.94 8.43
CA ALA A 318 -19.37 -10.36 9.68
C ALA A 318 -19.63 -9.44 10.89
N LEU A 319 -20.49 -8.41 10.78
CA LEU A 319 -20.77 -7.46 11.87
C LEU A 319 -21.11 -8.10 13.23
N PRO A 320 -21.94 -9.15 13.30
CA PRO A 320 -22.20 -9.81 14.60
C PRO A 320 -20.92 -10.32 15.25
N ARG A 321 -20.02 -10.90 14.47
CA ARG A 321 -18.72 -11.40 14.95
C ARG A 321 -17.76 -10.28 15.33
N LEU A 322 -17.74 -9.17 14.58
CA LEU A 322 -16.94 -8.01 14.95
C LEU A 322 -17.38 -7.45 16.31
N ARG A 323 -18.69 -7.40 16.58
CA ARG A 323 -19.24 -6.95 17.87
C ARG A 323 -18.87 -7.90 19.00
N GLU A 324 -18.92 -9.19 18.74
CA GLU A 324 -18.50 -10.22 19.70
C GLU A 324 -17.00 -10.08 20.03
N GLU A 325 -16.15 -10.01 19.03
CA GLU A 325 -14.69 -9.80 19.19
C GLU A 325 -14.39 -8.56 20.01
N LEU A 326 -15.07 -7.45 19.72
CA LEU A 326 -14.89 -6.22 20.49
C LEU A 326 -15.38 -6.38 21.94
N THR A 327 -16.49 -7.06 22.17
CA THR A 327 -17.00 -7.35 23.52
C THR A 327 -16.00 -8.16 24.32
N GLN A 328 -15.39 -9.17 23.70
CA GLN A 328 -14.34 -9.96 24.33
C GLN A 328 -13.09 -9.13 24.64
N LEU A 329 -12.72 -8.20 23.74
CA LEU A 329 -11.63 -7.26 23.99
C LEU A 329 -11.93 -6.29 25.14
N MET A 330 -13.15 -5.81 25.24
CA MET A 330 -13.58 -4.94 26.37
C MET A 330 -13.59 -5.68 27.70
N ALA A 331 -13.89 -6.96 27.70
CA ALA A 331 -13.83 -7.81 28.89
C ALA A 331 -12.37 -8.15 29.28
N HIS A 332 -11.42 -8.03 28.35
CA HIS A 332 -10.00 -8.27 28.59
C HIS A 332 -9.35 -7.05 29.24
N GLY A 333 -9.08 -7.13 30.56
CA GLY A 333 -8.69 -5.98 31.39
C GLY A 333 -7.53 -5.14 30.90
N SER A 334 -6.60 -5.68 30.10
CA SER A 334 -5.43 -4.92 29.60
C SER A 334 -5.62 -4.32 28.20
N ALA A 335 -6.62 -4.71 27.44
CA ALA A 335 -6.79 -4.20 26.06
C ALA A 335 -7.09 -2.69 26.03
N GLY A 336 -7.88 -2.20 26.98
CA GLY A 336 -8.22 -0.78 27.13
C GLY A 336 -7.03 0.13 27.48
N ASP A 337 -5.94 -0.41 28.02
CA ASP A 337 -4.73 0.35 28.27
C ASP A 337 -4.00 0.76 26.98
N TYR A 338 -4.24 0.03 25.89
CA TYR A 338 -3.56 0.19 24.60
C TYR A 338 -4.46 0.71 23.50
N LEU A 339 -5.75 0.29 23.51
CA LEU A 339 -6.71 0.55 22.46
C LEU A 339 -7.84 1.49 22.92
N ASP A 340 -8.28 2.37 22.05
CA ASP A 340 -9.48 3.20 22.21
C ASP A 340 -10.72 2.34 21.85
N LEU A 341 -11.06 1.43 22.78
CA LEU A 341 -12.16 0.48 22.60
C LEU A 341 -13.50 1.20 22.44
N GLU A 342 -13.66 2.38 23.06
CA GLU A 342 -14.87 3.16 22.97
C GLU A 342 -15.06 3.78 21.56
N ALA A 343 -13.96 4.25 20.94
CA ALA A 343 -14.01 4.71 19.56
C ALA A 343 -14.30 3.55 18.58
N MET A 344 -13.78 2.36 18.87
CA MET A 344 -14.08 1.16 18.08
C MET A 344 -15.54 0.72 18.23
N ARG A 345 -16.10 0.80 19.44
CA ARG A 345 -17.52 0.48 19.71
C ARG A 345 -18.44 1.42 18.93
N ARG A 346 -18.19 2.72 19.00
CA ARG A 346 -18.96 3.71 18.23
C ARG A 346 -18.90 3.43 16.73
N ALA A 347 -17.74 3.12 16.19
CA ALA A 347 -17.62 2.78 14.78
C ALA A 347 -18.47 1.55 14.39
N LEU A 348 -18.60 0.54 15.25
CA LEU A 348 -19.48 -0.61 14.99
C LEU A 348 -20.97 -0.30 15.16
N GLU A 349 -21.33 0.65 16.00
CA GLU A 349 -22.71 1.15 16.13
C GLU A 349 -23.11 2.01 14.92
N ASP A 350 -22.19 2.86 14.47
CA ASP A 350 -22.39 3.80 13.36
C ASP A 350 -21.97 3.18 12.01
N TRP A 351 -22.12 1.86 11.83
CA TRP A 351 -21.71 1.19 10.59
C TRP A 351 -22.42 1.82 9.37
N PRO A 352 -21.67 2.31 8.37
CA PRO A 352 -22.24 3.06 7.27
C PRO A 352 -22.99 2.16 6.28
N GLU A 353 -24.08 2.69 5.73
CA GLU A 353 -24.82 2.05 4.64
C GLU A 353 -24.29 2.44 3.25
N SER A 354 -23.54 3.53 3.17
CA SER A 354 -23.02 4.07 1.90
C SER A 354 -21.76 4.93 2.11
N GLY A 355 -21.18 5.45 1.04
CA GLY A 355 -20.00 6.32 1.10
C GLY A 355 -18.69 5.59 1.23
N TRP A 356 -18.63 4.30 0.87
CA TRP A 356 -17.47 3.42 0.97
C TRP A 356 -16.25 3.92 0.18
N GLU A 357 -16.46 4.79 -0.79
CA GLU A 357 -15.42 5.46 -1.58
C GLU A 357 -14.78 6.65 -0.87
N THR A 358 -15.32 7.06 0.29
CA THR A 358 -14.84 8.25 1.01
C THR A 358 -13.61 7.91 1.85
N PHE A 359 -12.73 8.90 1.95
CA PHE A 359 -11.54 8.82 2.73
C PHE A 359 -11.81 8.58 4.23
N GLU A 360 -12.83 9.25 4.78
CA GLU A 360 -13.20 9.16 6.19
C GLU A 360 -13.64 7.74 6.58
N ILE A 361 -14.43 7.09 5.73
CA ILE A 361 -14.85 5.71 5.94
C ILE A 361 -13.64 4.77 5.85
N GLU A 362 -12.77 4.94 4.85
CA GLU A 362 -11.54 4.13 4.78
C GLU A 362 -10.69 4.27 6.05
N GLN A 363 -10.53 5.49 6.57
CA GLN A 363 -9.77 5.73 7.80
C GLN A 363 -10.41 5.10 9.03
N THR A 364 -11.72 5.26 9.19
CA THR A 364 -12.43 4.79 10.39
C THR A 364 -12.58 3.27 10.41
N TYR A 365 -13.00 2.69 9.31
CA TYR A 365 -13.40 1.28 9.30
C TYR A 365 -12.28 0.36 8.83
N ARG A 366 -11.68 0.63 7.66
CA ARG A 366 -10.63 -0.21 7.10
C ARG A 366 -9.32 -0.12 7.89
N LEU A 367 -8.97 1.08 8.36
CA LEU A 367 -7.72 1.29 9.07
C LEU A 367 -7.90 1.25 10.59
N LYS A 368 -8.67 2.14 11.19
CA LYS A 368 -8.78 2.23 12.63
C LYS A 368 -9.44 0.99 13.24
N LEU A 369 -10.66 0.65 12.81
CA LEU A 369 -11.42 -0.44 13.41
C LEU A 369 -10.76 -1.80 13.17
N LEU A 370 -10.52 -2.17 11.90
CA LEU A 370 -10.00 -3.51 11.59
C LEU A 370 -8.56 -3.70 12.08
N ARG A 371 -7.70 -2.69 12.02
CA ARG A 371 -6.39 -2.75 12.67
C ARG A 371 -6.48 -2.83 14.18
N GLY A 372 -7.42 -2.10 14.78
CA GLY A 372 -7.67 -2.16 16.21
C GLY A 372 -8.05 -3.56 16.65
N LEU A 373 -8.93 -4.24 15.92
CA LEU A 373 -9.30 -5.63 16.18
C LEU A 373 -8.09 -6.58 16.02
N ALA A 374 -7.28 -6.39 14.96
CA ALA A 374 -6.07 -7.18 14.77
C ALA A 374 -5.06 -7.00 15.91
N VAL A 375 -4.85 -5.76 16.37
CA VAL A 375 -4.00 -5.48 17.54
C VAL A 375 -4.61 -6.06 18.80
N GLY A 376 -5.92 -5.99 18.97
CA GLY A 376 -6.63 -6.60 20.08
C GLY A 376 -6.47 -8.13 20.14
N THR A 377 -6.55 -8.79 18.99
CA THR A 377 -6.27 -10.23 18.88
C THR A 377 -4.82 -10.53 19.27
N PHE A 378 -3.85 -9.71 18.83
CA PHE A 378 -2.46 -9.86 19.26
C PHE A 378 -2.27 -9.66 20.76
N ILE A 379 -2.93 -8.68 21.36
CA ILE A 379 -2.90 -8.46 22.81
C ILE A 379 -3.42 -9.69 23.55
N ARG A 380 -4.58 -10.23 23.17
CA ARG A 380 -5.11 -11.46 23.76
C ARG A 380 -4.17 -12.65 23.58
N TYR A 381 -3.59 -12.79 22.39
CA TYR A 381 -2.61 -13.83 22.10
C TYR A 381 -1.40 -13.76 23.03
N THR A 382 -0.87 -12.57 23.31
CA THR A 382 0.33 -12.40 24.13
C THR A 382 0.06 -12.51 25.64
N TYR A 383 -1.10 -12.05 26.12
CA TYR A 383 -1.39 -12.02 27.56
C TYR A 383 -2.00 -13.30 28.13
N GLY A 384 -2.51 -14.16 27.37
CA GLY A 384 -3.05 -15.36 27.94
C GLY A 384 -3.64 -16.17 27.05
N ARG A 385 -3.32 -15.51 26.03
CA ARG A 385 -3.40 -16.43 25.21
C ARG A 385 -4.59 -17.11 25.19
N ASN A 386 -5.43 -16.95 25.13
CA ASN A 386 -5.86 -18.06 24.63
C ASN A 386 -6.87 -18.77 25.28
N THR A 387 -7.60 -18.23 25.93
CA THR A 387 -8.91 -18.80 26.30
C THR A 387 -9.93 -18.44 25.30
#